data_5b03adc15f6ce0b6576a9ee52467f3cd
#
_entry.id   5b03adc15f6ce0b6576a9ee52467f3cd
#
_cell.length_a   1.000
_cell.length_b   1.000
_cell.length_c   1.000
_cell.angle_alpha   90.00
_cell.angle_beta   90.00
_cell.angle_gamma   90.00
#
_symmetry.space_group_name_H-M   'P 1'
#
loop_
_entity.id
_entity.type
_entity.pdbx_description
1 polymer ?
#
loop_
_entity_poly.entity_id
_entity_poly.type
_entity_poly.pdbx_seq_one_letter_code
_entity_poly.pdbx_strand_id
1 'polypeptide(L)'
;MKIAVIGANGKAGKLIVEEAVNRGFDVTAIVRGENKSVAKNFIKKDIMSLTKDDVKNFDVVIDCFGAWTPETLPLHTTTSQHLCDILSGTDKRLLIIGGAGSLYTDKNHTMQVFKTPEFPAEYLPTATAQSNELDELRKRNDVKWTFVSPAADFQAEGELTGEYILAGEEFTVNDKGESIISYADYAIAMVDEATKGNHIQQRISVLRK
;
A
#
# COMPACT_ATOMS: atom_id res chain seq x y z
N MET A 1 -13.65 0.98 14.56
CA MET A 1 -13.26 0.47 13.24
C MET A 1 -12.34 -0.73 13.45
N LYS A 2 -12.53 -1.78 12.66
CA LYS A 2 -11.73 -3.01 12.66
C LYS A 2 -10.85 -3.05 11.41
N ILE A 3 -9.55 -3.14 11.60
CA ILE A 3 -8.55 -3.09 10.53
C ILE A 3 -7.79 -4.41 10.48
N ALA A 4 -7.72 -5.03 9.32
CA ALA A 4 -6.81 -6.14 9.05
C ALA A 4 -5.57 -5.62 8.32
N VAL A 5 -4.38 -6.01 8.76
CA VAL A 5 -3.12 -5.67 8.11
C VAL A 5 -2.42 -6.94 7.64
N ILE A 6 -2.38 -7.15 6.34
CA ILE A 6 -1.69 -8.27 5.69
C ILE A 6 -0.21 -7.91 5.57
N GLY A 7 0.68 -8.89 5.78
CA GLY A 7 2.11 -8.60 5.80
C GLY A 7 2.57 -7.81 7.04
N ALA A 8 1.81 -7.89 8.13
CA ALA A 8 2.02 -7.15 9.37
C ALA A 8 3.40 -7.35 10.03
N ASN A 9 4.14 -8.38 9.66
CA ASN A 9 5.53 -8.61 10.12
C ASN A 9 6.59 -7.88 9.28
N GLY A 10 6.21 -7.32 8.13
CA GLY A 10 7.10 -6.53 7.27
C GLY A 10 7.45 -5.17 7.90
N LYS A 11 8.47 -4.49 7.36
CA LYS A 11 8.92 -3.20 7.90
C LYS A 11 7.79 -2.16 7.89
N ALA A 12 7.13 -1.93 6.77
CA ALA A 12 6.00 -1.00 6.68
C ALA A 12 4.76 -1.51 7.44
N GLY A 13 4.44 -2.81 7.30
CA GLY A 13 3.29 -3.42 7.97
C GLY A 13 3.31 -3.28 9.49
N LYS A 14 4.48 -3.43 10.13
CA LYS A 14 4.63 -3.22 11.58
C LYS A 14 4.29 -1.79 11.99
N LEU A 15 4.79 -0.80 11.27
CA LEU A 15 4.56 0.61 11.58
C LEU A 15 3.09 1.00 11.35
N ILE A 16 2.46 0.46 10.30
CA ILE A 16 1.01 0.64 10.06
C ILE A 16 0.18 0.02 11.19
N VAL A 17 0.54 -1.18 11.65
CA VAL A 17 -0.12 -1.82 12.81
C VAL A 17 0.07 -0.95 14.06
N GLU A 18 1.29 -0.50 14.33
CA GLU A 18 1.61 0.33 15.49
C GLU A 18 0.82 1.64 15.48
N GLU A 19 0.82 2.34 14.36
CA GLU A 19 0.07 3.59 14.20
C GLU A 19 -1.44 3.38 14.41
N ALA A 20 -2.01 2.34 13.80
CA ALA A 20 -3.43 2.04 13.96
C ALA A 20 -3.80 1.65 15.40
N VAL A 21 -2.95 0.87 16.09
CA VAL A 21 -3.14 0.52 17.51
C VAL A 21 -3.02 1.75 18.40
N ASN A 22 -2.03 2.62 18.18
CA ASN A 22 -1.84 3.86 18.94
C ASN A 22 -3.04 4.81 18.82
N ARG A 23 -3.75 4.78 17.68
CA ARG A 23 -5.00 5.53 17.48
C ARG A 23 -6.23 4.84 18.07
N GLY A 24 -6.08 3.70 18.72
CA GLY A 24 -7.16 2.98 19.41
C GLY A 24 -8.05 2.13 18.50
N PHE A 25 -7.61 1.78 17.28
CA PHE A 25 -8.36 0.88 16.41
C PHE A 25 -8.19 -0.58 16.82
N ASP A 26 -9.20 -1.40 16.50
CA ASP A 26 -9.15 -2.87 16.66
C ASP A 26 -8.39 -3.47 15.48
N VAL A 27 -7.12 -3.80 15.71
CA VAL A 27 -6.21 -4.26 14.65
C VAL A 27 -5.97 -5.75 14.75
N THR A 28 -6.10 -6.45 13.63
CA THR A 28 -5.74 -7.85 13.46
C THR A 28 -4.60 -7.97 12.45
N ALA A 29 -3.47 -8.53 12.89
CA ALA A 29 -2.34 -8.84 12.02
C ALA A 29 -2.62 -10.12 11.22
N ILE A 30 -2.41 -10.08 9.89
CA ILE A 30 -2.46 -11.28 9.05
C ILE A 30 -1.04 -11.62 8.62
N VAL A 31 -0.56 -12.80 9.06
CA VAL A 31 0.84 -13.20 8.95
C VAL A 31 0.98 -14.68 8.60
N ARG A 32 2.04 -15.07 7.89
CA ARG A 32 2.32 -16.47 7.54
C ARG A 32 2.86 -17.30 8.72
N GLY A 33 3.48 -16.63 9.67
CA GLY A 33 4.10 -17.27 10.85
C GLY A 33 3.55 -16.70 12.16
N GLU A 34 4.42 -16.57 13.15
CA GLU A 34 4.10 -15.92 14.41
C GLU A 34 3.94 -14.41 14.21
N ASN A 35 3.02 -13.81 14.96
CA ASN A 35 2.87 -12.36 14.95
C ASN A 35 4.05 -11.69 15.67
N LYS A 36 4.73 -10.78 14.95
CA LYS A 36 5.85 -9.98 15.47
C LYS A 36 5.50 -8.48 15.53
N SER A 37 4.23 -8.13 15.34
CA SER A 37 3.72 -6.77 15.49
C SER A 37 3.12 -6.56 16.89
N VAL A 38 2.69 -5.34 17.18
CA VAL A 38 2.03 -5.00 18.45
C VAL A 38 0.53 -5.32 18.47
N ALA A 39 -0.04 -5.83 17.38
CA ALA A 39 -1.45 -6.24 17.34
C ALA A 39 -1.70 -7.41 18.31
N LYS A 40 -2.74 -7.28 19.15
CA LYS A 40 -3.15 -8.35 20.08
C LYS A 40 -3.81 -9.53 19.37
N ASN A 41 -4.51 -9.24 18.27
CA ASN A 41 -5.20 -10.24 17.45
C ASN A 41 -4.40 -10.56 16.21
N PHE A 42 -4.36 -11.81 15.79
CA PHE A 42 -3.73 -12.19 14.53
C PHE A 42 -4.40 -13.42 13.89
N ILE A 43 -4.27 -13.49 12.57
CA ILE A 43 -4.65 -14.65 11.75
C ILE A 43 -3.36 -15.19 11.11
N LYS A 44 -3.07 -16.47 11.37
CA LYS A 44 -1.93 -17.16 10.76
C LYS A 44 -2.38 -17.81 9.46
N LYS A 45 -2.27 -17.10 8.35
CA LYS A 45 -2.58 -17.58 7.01
C LYS A 45 -1.69 -16.93 5.95
N ASP A 46 -1.47 -17.64 4.86
CA ASP A 46 -0.96 -17.03 3.63
C ASP A 46 -2.06 -16.19 2.97
N ILE A 47 -1.66 -15.10 2.31
CA ILE A 47 -2.60 -14.18 1.64
C ILE A 47 -3.49 -14.90 0.62
N MET A 48 -2.94 -15.85 -0.15
CA MET A 48 -3.70 -16.64 -1.13
C MET A 48 -4.65 -17.67 -0.51
N SER A 49 -4.52 -17.92 0.79
CA SER A 49 -5.42 -18.82 1.55
C SER A 49 -6.53 -18.07 2.29
N LEU A 50 -6.56 -16.75 2.22
CA LEU A 50 -7.62 -15.95 2.82
C LEU A 50 -8.95 -16.19 2.09
N THR A 51 -10.02 -16.18 2.85
CA THR A 51 -11.38 -16.36 2.35
C THR A 51 -12.27 -15.17 2.72
N LYS A 52 -13.44 -15.07 2.12
CA LYS A 52 -14.46 -14.08 2.50
C LYS A 52 -14.78 -14.12 4.00
N ASP A 53 -14.79 -15.32 4.58
CA ASP A 53 -15.08 -15.49 6.02
C ASP A 53 -13.96 -14.93 6.90
N ASP A 54 -12.71 -15.02 6.47
CA ASP A 54 -11.59 -14.48 7.23
C ASP A 54 -11.64 -12.94 7.30
N VAL A 55 -12.17 -12.30 6.26
CA VAL A 55 -12.18 -10.82 6.15
C VAL A 55 -13.53 -10.18 6.43
N LYS A 56 -14.59 -10.95 6.64
CA LYS A 56 -15.97 -10.45 6.76
C LYS A 56 -16.21 -9.44 7.89
N ASN A 57 -15.45 -9.53 8.97
CA ASN A 57 -15.63 -8.71 10.17
C ASN A 57 -14.78 -7.43 10.19
N PHE A 58 -13.96 -7.18 9.17
CA PHE A 58 -13.14 -5.97 9.08
C PHE A 58 -13.87 -4.89 8.28
N ASP A 59 -13.60 -3.64 8.63
CA ASP A 59 -14.05 -2.47 7.87
C ASP A 59 -13.04 -2.14 6.76
N VAL A 60 -11.75 -2.34 7.06
CA VAL A 60 -10.63 -2.04 6.19
C VAL A 60 -9.64 -3.20 6.18
N VAL A 61 -9.15 -3.56 5.01
CA VAL A 61 -8.03 -4.47 4.79
C VAL A 61 -6.89 -3.66 4.20
N ILE A 62 -5.72 -3.70 4.85
CA ILE A 62 -4.50 -3.04 4.35
C ILE A 62 -3.54 -4.11 3.88
N ASP A 63 -3.20 -4.09 2.61
CA ASP A 63 -2.24 -5.00 1.99
C ASP A 63 -0.83 -4.38 1.99
N CYS A 64 0.03 -4.95 2.83
CA CYS A 64 1.45 -4.64 2.90
C CYS A 64 2.30 -5.77 2.30
N PHE A 65 1.75 -6.49 1.32
CA PHE A 65 2.49 -7.52 0.60
C PHE A 65 3.65 -6.88 -0.18
N GLY A 66 4.77 -7.59 -0.27
CA GLY A 66 5.93 -7.19 -1.06
C GLY A 66 6.66 -8.41 -1.62
N ALA A 67 7.08 -8.32 -2.87
CA ALA A 67 7.82 -9.34 -3.60
C ALA A 67 8.96 -8.67 -4.39
N TRP A 68 10.14 -9.31 -4.38
CA TRP A 68 11.36 -8.65 -4.82
C TRP A 68 12.19 -9.49 -5.79
N THR A 69 11.89 -10.78 -5.95
CA THR A 69 12.61 -11.65 -6.88
C THR A 69 11.80 -11.87 -8.15
N PRO A 70 12.45 -12.12 -9.31
CA PRO A 70 11.75 -12.33 -10.57
C PRO A 70 10.61 -13.36 -10.50
N GLU A 71 10.79 -14.42 -9.72
CA GLU A 71 9.81 -15.50 -9.55
C GLU A 71 8.60 -15.05 -8.74
N THR A 72 8.78 -14.08 -7.84
CA THR A 72 7.72 -13.63 -6.92
C THR A 72 7.06 -12.33 -7.35
N LEU A 73 7.68 -11.54 -8.24
CA LEU A 73 7.11 -10.27 -8.73
C LEU A 73 5.67 -10.38 -9.27
N PRO A 74 5.28 -11.45 -10.02
CA PRO A 74 3.90 -11.61 -10.47
C PRO A 74 2.87 -11.71 -9.34
N LEU A 75 3.33 -12.03 -8.12
CA LEU A 75 2.44 -12.13 -6.96
C LEU A 75 1.85 -10.78 -6.54
N HIS A 76 2.45 -9.64 -6.89
CA HIS A 76 1.83 -8.33 -6.67
C HIS A 76 0.41 -8.30 -7.26
N THR A 77 0.30 -8.59 -8.54
CA THR A 77 -1.01 -8.65 -9.21
C THR A 77 -1.88 -9.81 -8.71
N THR A 78 -1.31 -10.99 -8.53
CA THR A 78 -2.09 -12.18 -8.15
C THR A 78 -2.72 -12.02 -6.77
N THR A 79 -1.97 -11.50 -5.79
CA THR A 79 -2.47 -11.33 -4.42
C THR A 79 -3.51 -10.21 -4.33
N SER A 80 -3.27 -9.07 -5.00
CA SER A 80 -4.24 -7.97 -4.99
C SER A 80 -5.55 -8.35 -5.68
N GLN A 81 -5.51 -9.10 -6.79
CA GLN A 81 -6.71 -9.62 -7.44
C GLN A 81 -7.46 -10.63 -6.56
N HIS A 82 -6.74 -11.53 -5.87
CA HIS A 82 -7.36 -12.43 -4.89
C HIS A 82 -8.07 -11.66 -3.76
N LEU A 83 -7.44 -10.60 -3.22
CA LEU A 83 -8.09 -9.75 -2.24
C LEU A 83 -9.31 -9.04 -2.80
N CYS A 84 -9.24 -8.56 -4.04
CA CYS A 84 -10.41 -8.00 -4.73
C CYS A 84 -11.54 -9.02 -4.83
N ASP A 85 -11.25 -10.28 -5.17
CA ASP A 85 -12.27 -11.32 -5.32
C ASP A 85 -12.99 -11.64 -4.00
N ILE A 86 -12.25 -11.73 -2.90
CA ILE A 86 -12.84 -11.98 -1.57
C ILE A 86 -13.54 -10.77 -0.97
N LEU A 87 -13.27 -9.55 -1.45
CA LEU A 87 -13.90 -8.30 -1.01
C LEU A 87 -14.99 -7.80 -1.98
N SER A 88 -15.11 -8.43 -3.15
CA SER A 88 -16.07 -8.04 -4.19
C SER A 88 -17.49 -7.89 -3.67
N GLY A 89 -18.13 -6.77 -4.03
CA GLY A 89 -19.52 -6.49 -3.68
C GLY A 89 -19.75 -6.16 -2.21
N THR A 90 -18.68 -5.93 -1.42
CA THR A 90 -18.78 -5.52 -0.01
C THR A 90 -18.51 -4.02 0.15
N ASP A 91 -18.88 -3.48 1.32
CA ASP A 91 -18.56 -2.08 1.68
C ASP A 91 -17.15 -1.87 2.24
N LYS A 92 -16.36 -2.94 2.31
CA LYS A 92 -15.01 -2.93 2.90
C LYS A 92 -14.03 -2.18 2.01
N ARG A 93 -13.10 -1.47 2.65
CA ARG A 93 -12.00 -0.80 1.97
C ARG A 93 -10.81 -1.75 1.81
N LEU A 94 -10.15 -1.65 0.67
CA LEU A 94 -8.86 -2.30 0.41
C LEU A 94 -7.81 -1.22 0.14
N LEU A 95 -6.82 -1.07 1.01
CA LEU A 95 -5.68 -0.19 0.79
C LEU A 95 -4.47 -1.04 0.44
N ILE A 96 -3.72 -0.65 -0.58
CA ILE A 96 -2.57 -1.40 -1.09
C ILE A 96 -1.35 -0.49 -1.07
N ILE A 97 -0.24 -0.98 -0.51
CA ILE A 97 1.06 -0.30 -0.63
C ILE A 97 1.56 -0.45 -2.06
N GLY A 98 1.63 0.66 -2.77
CA GLY A 98 2.13 0.72 -4.12
C GLY A 98 3.59 1.13 -4.24
N GLY A 99 3.99 1.57 -5.43
CA GLY A 99 5.32 2.09 -5.73
C GLY A 99 5.28 3.43 -6.47
N ALA A 100 6.37 4.17 -6.41
CA ALA A 100 6.52 5.45 -7.08
C ALA A 100 6.79 5.35 -8.59
N GLY A 101 7.32 4.21 -9.04
CA GLY A 101 7.75 4.04 -10.43
C GLY A 101 6.66 4.28 -11.46
N SER A 102 5.42 3.93 -11.15
CA SER A 102 4.28 4.12 -12.06
C SER A 102 3.64 5.50 -12.00
N LEU A 103 4.13 6.43 -11.16
CA LEU A 103 3.71 7.83 -11.18
C LEU A 103 4.04 8.46 -12.52
N TYR A 104 3.25 9.45 -12.93
CA TYR A 104 3.46 10.16 -14.20
C TYR A 104 4.37 11.36 -14.03
N THR A 105 5.24 11.59 -15.00
CA THR A 105 6.15 12.74 -15.03
C THR A 105 5.48 14.02 -15.48
N ASP A 106 4.28 13.90 -16.04
CA ASP A 106 3.55 15.01 -16.65
C ASP A 106 2.04 14.93 -16.39
N LYS A 107 1.36 16.08 -16.45
CA LYS A 107 -0.09 16.22 -16.20
C LYS A 107 -0.98 15.57 -17.27
N ASN A 108 -0.42 15.25 -18.44
CA ASN A 108 -1.16 14.56 -19.51
C ASN A 108 -1.06 13.05 -19.38
N HIS A 109 -0.33 12.56 -18.36
CA HIS A 109 -0.12 11.14 -18.07
C HIS A 109 0.49 10.37 -19.25
N THR A 110 1.44 11.00 -19.98
CA THR A 110 2.04 10.40 -21.18
C THR A 110 3.25 9.53 -20.86
N MET A 111 3.99 9.84 -19.77
CA MET A 111 5.21 9.16 -19.40
C MET A 111 5.22 8.79 -17.91
N GLN A 112 5.44 7.53 -17.60
CA GLN A 112 5.65 7.05 -16.23
C GLN A 112 7.13 7.16 -15.83
N VAL A 113 7.40 7.39 -14.55
CA VAL A 113 8.75 7.54 -14.00
C VAL A 113 9.66 6.36 -14.38
N PHE A 114 9.18 5.12 -14.27
CA PHE A 114 9.99 3.94 -14.58
C PHE A 114 10.31 3.78 -16.08
N LYS A 115 9.69 4.55 -16.96
CA LYS A 115 9.97 4.58 -18.40
C LYS A 115 10.96 5.67 -18.82
N THR A 116 11.40 6.49 -17.88
CA THR A 116 12.42 7.51 -18.15
C THR A 116 13.80 6.88 -18.27
N PRO A 117 14.71 7.47 -19.08
CA PRO A 117 16.08 6.95 -19.24
C PRO A 117 16.89 6.94 -17.94
N GLU A 118 16.57 7.80 -16.99
CA GLU A 118 17.27 7.97 -15.71
C GLU A 118 16.80 6.97 -14.66
N PHE A 119 15.75 6.18 -14.91
CA PHE A 119 15.23 5.25 -13.92
C PHE A 119 16.23 4.11 -13.66
N PRO A 120 16.56 3.82 -12.39
CA PRO A 120 17.56 2.78 -12.08
C PRO A 120 17.09 1.40 -12.53
N ALA A 121 17.92 0.73 -13.35
CA ALA A 121 17.58 -0.56 -13.97
C ALA A 121 17.26 -1.67 -12.94
N GLU A 122 17.87 -1.60 -11.76
CA GLU A 122 17.66 -2.55 -10.67
C GLU A 122 16.23 -2.53 -10.10
N TYR A 123 15.54 -1.39 -10.16
CA TYR A 123 14.16 -1.27 -9.69
C TYR A 123 13.11 -1.48 -10.79
N LEU A 124 13.54 -1.55 -12.05
CA LEU A 124 12.63 -1.65 -13.19
C LEU A 124 11.70 -2.88 -13.11
N PRO A 125 12.16 -4.09 -12.73
CA PRO A 125 11.28 -5.24 -12.62
C PRO A 125 10.17 -5.04 -11.57
N THR A 126 10.52 -4.51 -10.39
CA THR A 126 9.55 -4.24 -9.31
C THR A 126 8.58 -3.14 -9.70
N ALA A 127 9.06 -2.03 -10.26
CA ALA A 127 8.23 -0.93 -10.73
C ALA A 127 7.24 -1.38 -11.81
N THR A 128 7.69 -2.24 -12.72
CA THR A 128 6.82 -2.84 -13.75
C THR A 128 5.75 -3.74 -13.13
N ALA A 129 6.11 -4.58 -12.17
CA ALA A 129 5.15 -5.47 -11.50
C ALA A 129 4.07 -4.69 -10.76
N GLN A 130 4.46 -3.64 -10.02
CA GLN A 130 3.51 -2.77 -9.30
C GLN A 130 2.68 -1.89 -10.24
N SER A 131 3.22 -1.50 -11.41
CA SER A 131 2.43 -0.83 -12.45
C SER A 131 1.36 -1.74 -13.02
N ASN A 132 1.71 -3.00 -13.32
CA ASN A 132 0.76 -4.00 -13.80
C ASN A 132 -0.33 -4.28 -12.76
N GLU A 133 0.03 -4.37 -11.49
CA GLU A 133 -0.92 -4.50 -10.38
C GLU A 133 -1.95 -3.37 -10.39
N LEU A 134 -1.50 -2.11 -10.48
CA LEU A 134 -2.37 -0.95 -10.54
C LEU A 134 -3.27 -0.96 -11.77
N ASP A 135 -2.75 -1.37 -12.94
CA ASP A 135 -3.54 -1.47 -14.17
C ASP A 135 -4.65 -2.52 -14.07
N GLU A 136 -4.41 -3.63 -13.35
CA GLU A 136 -5.45 -4.64 -13.08
C GLU A 136 -6.46 -4.14 -12.01
N LEU A 137 -6.01 -3.39 -10.99
CA LEU A 137 -6.91 -2.78 -10.01
C LEU A 137 -7.86 -1.77 -10.66
N ARG A 138 -7.41 -0.99 -11.62
CA ARG A 138 -8.22 -0.01 -12.37
C ARG A 138 -9.38 -0.64 -13.14
N LYS A 139 -9.34 -1.94 -13.41
CA LYS A 139 -10.44 -2.68 -14.05
C LYS A 139 -11.52 -3.12 -13.04
N ARG A 140 -11.24 -3.01 -11.73
CA ARG A 140 -12.13 -3.45 -10.64
C ARG A 140 -12.99 -2.29 -10.17
N ASN A 141 -14.28 -2.36 -10.51
CA ASN A 141 -15.31 -1.41 -10.07
C ASN A 141 -16.20 -1.96 -8.93
N ASP A 142 -15.95 -3.20 -8.52
CA ASP A 142 -16.70 -3.98 -7.54
C ASP A 142 -16.05 -3.98 -6.15
N VAL A 143 -14.91 -3.31 -5.98
CA VAL A 143 -14.14 -3.20 -4.72
C VAL A 143 -13.77 -1.74 -4.45
N LYS A 144 -13.83 -1.34 -3.20
CA LYS A 144 -13.42 0.01 -2.75
C LYS A 144 -11.91 0.04 -2.49
N TRP A 145 -11.12 -0.07 -3.54
CA TRP A 145 -9.65 -0.07 -3.43
C TRP A 145 -9.05 1.34 -3.43
N THR A 146 -7.90 1.48 -2.78
CA THR A 146 -7.01 2.65 -2.87
C THR A 146 -5.58 2.15 -3.00
N PHE A 147 -4.87 2.60 -4.03
CA PHE A 147 -3.45 2.28 -4.23
C PHE A 147 -2.60 3.45 -3.76
N VAL A 148 -1.78 3.25 -2.73
CA VAL A 148 -1.02 4.32 -2.09
C VAL A 148 0.44 4.22 -2.51
N SER A 149 0.86 5.08 -3.43
CA SER A 149 2.27 5.18 -3.86
C SER A 149 3.09 5.97 -2.85
N PRO A 150 4.22 5.45 -2.35
CA PRO A 150 5.17 6.26 -1.58
C PRO A 150 5.90 7.24 -2.49
N ALA A 151 6.70 8.13 -1.92
CA ALA A 151 7.72 8.89 -2.62
C ALA A 151 8.80 8.00 -3.23
N ALA A 152 9.59 8.52 -4.18
CA ALA A 152 10.65 7.77 -4.85
C ALA A 152 11.72 7.26 -3.89
N ASP A 153 12.14 8.08 -2.94
CA ASP A 153 13.01 7.67 -1.83
C ASP A 153 12.15 7.27 -0.61
N PHE A 154 11.82 5.99 -0.55
CA PHE A 154 11.01 5.40 0.52
C PHE A 154 11.91 4.83 1.61
N GLN A 155 12.10 5.56 2.70
CA GLN A 155 13.12 5.32 3.71
C GLN A 155 12.61 4.48 4.87
N ALA A 156 13.11 3.25 4.99
CA ALA A 156 12.72 2.32 6.06
C ALA A 156 13.13 2.83 7.46
N GLU A 157 14.28 3.50 7.55
CA GLU A 157 14.86 4.05 8.79
C GLU A 157 14.81 5.60 8.79
N GLY A 158 13.90 6.19 7.97
CA GLY A 158 13.72 7.64 7.90
C GLY A 158 13.09 8.21 9.18
N GLU A 159 13.32 9.48 9.41
CA GLU A 159 12.78 10.22 10.54
C GLU A 159 11.24 10.29 10.50
N LEU A 160 10.61 10.12 11.66
CA LEU A 160 9.20 10.42 11.85
C LEU A 160 9.03 11.94 12.04
N THR A 161 8.40 12.59 11.07
CA THR A 161 8.10 14.03 11.14
C THR A 161 6.66 14.31 11.59
N GLY A 162 5.77 13.37 11.40
CA GLY A 162 4.34 13.50 11.69
C GLY A 162 3.55 14.27 10.63
N GLU A 163 4.21 14.69 9.54
CA GLU A 163 3.59 15.47 8.48
C GLU A 163 3.90 14.86 7.09
N TYR A 164 2.92 14.94 6.19
CA TYR A 164 3.10 14.51 4.80
C TYR A 164 2.30 15.39 3.85
N ILE A 165 2.68 15.38 2.58
CA ILE A 165 1.92 15.93 1.46
C ILE A 165 1.16 14.78 0.81
N LEU A 166 -0.14 14.96 0.61
CA LEU A 166 -0.98 14.08 -0.18
C LEU A 166 -1.02 14.60 -1.62
N ALA A 167 -0.66 13.74 -2.56
CA ALA A 167 -0.69 14.01 -4.00
C ALA A 167 -1.43 12.88 -4.76
N GLY A 168 -1.49 12.96 -6.06
CA GLY A 168 -2.26 12.06 -6.92
C GLY A 168 -1.40 11.19 -7.82
N GLU A 169 -1.73 11.22 -9.10
CA GLU A 169 -1.14 10.39 -10.16
C GLU A 169 0.26 10.87 -10.58
N GLU A 170 0.61 12.14 -10.34
CA GLU A 170 1.86 12.73 -10.80
C GLU A 170 2.98 12.54 -9.78
N PHE A 171 4.18 12.38 -10.31
CA PHE A 171 5.40 12.45 -9.52
C PHE A 171 5.56 13.85 -8.93
N THR A 172 5.61 13.91 -7.62
CA THR A 172 5.61 15.17 -6.88
C THR A 172 6.88 15.27 -6.02
N VAL A 173 7.38 16.48 -5.87
CA VAL A 173 8.47 16.83 -4.96
C VAL A 173 7.99 17.86 -3.94
N ASN A 174 8.63 17.90 -2.79
CA ASN A 174 8.40 18.91 -1.76
C ASN A 174 9.09 20.25 -2.11
N ASP A 175 8.99 21.23 -1.23
CA ASP A 175 9.58 22.57 -1.42
C ASP A 175 11.11 22.55 -1.56
N LYS A 176 11.77 21.46 -1.16
CA LYS A 176 13.22 21.25 -1.32
C LYS A 176 13.58 20.54 -2.64
N GLY A 177 12.59 20.19 -3.45
CA GLY A 177 12.79 19.42 -4.69
C GLY A 177 12.99 17.93 -4.46
N GLU A 178 12.59 17.37 -3.31
CA GLU A 178 12.80 15.99 -2.93
C GLU A 178 11.49 15.20 -3.01
N SER A 179 11.56 13.97 -3.55
CA SER A 179 10.50 12.98 -3.45
C SER A 179 10.93 11.90 -2.45
N ILE A 180 10.66 12.14 -1.19
CA ILE A 180 11.13 11.35 -0.05
C ILE A 180 10.01 11.16 0.97
N ILE A 181 9.95 9.99 1.63
CA ILE A 181 9.09 9.75 2.80
C ILE A 181 9.68 8.63 3.66
N SER A 182 9.55 8.76 4.98
CA SER A 182 9.84 7.65 5.91
C SER A 182 8.72 6.62 5.92
N TYR A 183 9.04 5.38 6.28
CA TYR A 183 8.00 4.37 6.51
C TYR A 183 7.05 4.78 7.66
N ALA A 184 7.56 5.53 8.63
CA ALA A 184 6.77 6.00 9.76
C ALA A 184 5.73 7.07 9.33
N ASP A 185 6.12 8.07 8.56
CA ASP A 185 5.17 9.07 8.02
C ASP A 185 4.21 8.44 7.01
N TYR A 186 4.69 7.48 6.22
CA TYR A 186 3.84 6.71 5.32
C TYR A 186 2.77 5.90 6.08
N ALA A 187 3.11 5.33 7.24
CA ALA A 187 2.16 4.64 8.08
C ALA A 187 1.04 5.57 8.60
N ILE A 188 1.40 6.81 8.95
CA ILE A 188 0.42 7.87 9.30
C ILE A 188 -0.55 8.08 8.13
N ALA A 189 -0.02 8.30 6.92
CA ALA A 189 -0.83 8.52 5.72
C ALA A 189 -1.76 7.33 5.39
N MET A 190 -1.26 6.10 5.52
CA MET A 190 -2.05 4.88 5.31
C MET A 190 -3.21 4.77 6.30
N VAL A 191 -2.98 5.05 7.59
CA VAL A 191 -4.04 5.00 8.61
C VAL A 191 -5.00 6.17 8.45
N ASP A 192 -4.53 7.35 8.05
CA ASP A 192 -5.40 8.48 7.69
C ASP A 192 -6.33 8.12 6.54
N GLU A 193 -5.82 7.56 5.44
CA GLU A 193 -6.63 7.15 4.31
C GLU A 193 -7.63 6.03 4.69
N ALA A 194 -7.19 5.07 5.50
CA ALA A 194 -8.05 4.00 6.00
C ALA A 194 -9.26 4.54 6.78
N THR A 195 -9.08 5.64 7.50
CA THR A 195 -10.11 6.21 8.39
C THR A 195 -10.98 7.26 7.72
N LYS A 196 -10.41 8.06 6.83
CA LYS A 196 -11.12 9.15 6.13
C LYS A 196 -11.94 8.66 4.93
N GLY A 197 -11.52 7.56 4.28
CA GLY A 197 -12.25 6.93 3.20
C GLY A 197 -12.48 7.79 1.95
N ASN A 198 -11.53 8.68 1.60
CA ASN A 198 -11.76 9.71 0.59
C ASN A 198 -11.44 9.26 -0.84
N HIS A 199 -10.48 8.34 -1.05
CA HIS A 199 -9.95 7.99 -2.37
C HIS A 199 -10.32 6.55 -2.76
N ILE A 200 -11.59 6.36 -3.17
CA ILE A 200 -12.09 5.04 -3.58
C ILE A 200 -11.85 4.85 -5.08
N GLN A 201 -11.29 3.69 -5.46
CA GLN A 201 -10.91 3.34 -6.84
C GLN A 201 -9.95 4.36 -7.46
N GLN A 202 -8.99 4.79 -6.64
CA GLN A 202 -7.99 5.79 -7.02
C GLN A 202 -6.60 5.39 -6.56
N ARG A 203 -5.60 5.89 -7.27
CA ARG A 203 -4.25 5.97 -6.77
C ARG A 203 -4.04 7.35 -6.14
N ILE A 204 -3.38 7.36 -5.00
CA ILE A 204 -2.82 8.55 -4.36
C ILE A 204 -1.31 8.35 -4.19
N SER A 205 -0.59 9.42 -4.00
CA SER A 205 0.81 9.38 -3.61
C SER A 205 1.07 10.23 -2.38
N VAL A 206 2.08 9.87 -1.61
CA VAL A 206 2.42 10.55 -0.37
C VAL A 206 3.92 10.78 -0.28
N LEU A 207 4.30 11.98 0.16
CA LEU A 207 5.70 12.37 0.34
C LEU A 207 5.83 13.27 1.57
N ARG A 208 7.06 13.42 2.08
CA ARG A 208 7.38 14.33 3.19
C ARG A 208 7.09 15.78 2.79
N LYS A 209 6.57 16.53 3.75
CA LYS A 209 6.37 17.96 3.64
C LYS A 209 7.69 18.74 3.64
#